data_714e9ad2b6d0f2d6c79dab20d0010aaa
#
_entry.id   714e9ad2b6d0f2d6c79dab20d0010aaa
#
_cell.length_a   1.000
_cell.length_b   1.000
_cell.length_c   1.000
_cell.angle_alpha   90.00
_cell.angle_beta   90.00
_cell.angle_gamma   90.00
#
_symmetry.space_group_name_H-M   'P 1'
#
loop_
_entity.id
_entity.type
_entity.pdbx_description
1 polymer ?
#
loop_
_entity_poly.entity_id
_entity_poly.type
_entity_poly.pdbx_seq_one_letter_code
_entity_poly.pdbx_strand_id
1 'polypeptide(L)'
;MKIKRSIEIVSCHAEGEVGNVIVGGVESPPGKTIWEQSRWIHEDQTLRQFVLNEPRGGVFKHVNLLVPAKNPRAVQGFIVMEPEHTPPMSGSNSICVSTVILNKGIVPMKEPITEFILEAPGGLVPIKAYCDKGKAKSIEIHNVASFADKLDATIEVEGLGTLQVDTAYGGDSFVLVDAKKLGFEIDRKSTRLNSSHSSVSRMPSSA
;
A
#
# COMPACT_ATOMS: atom_id res chain seq x y z
N MET A 1 -1.15 3.61 -35.20
CA MET A 1 -0.73 4.25 -33.94
C MET A 1 0.54 3.54 -33.46
N LYS A 2 1.67 4.25 -33.27
CA LYS A 2 2.90 3.64 -32.72
C LYS A 2 2.87 3.79 -31.22
N ILE A 3 2.83 2.68 -30.48
CA ILE A 3 2.99 2.66 -29.02
C ILE A 3 4.46 2.99 -28.72
N LYS A 4 4.71 4.11 -28.04
CA LYS A 4 6.07 4.54 -27.68
C LYS A 4 6.56 3.93 -26.36
N ARG A 5 5.63 3.62 -25.45
CA ARG A 5 5.88 3.00 -24.15
C ARG A 5 4.68 2.14 -23.76
N SER A 6 4.92 1.01 -23.13
CA SER A 6 3.87 0.18 -22.53
C SER A 6 4.25 -0.15 -21.09
N ILE A 7 3.27 -0.13 -20.19
CA ILE A 7 3.40 -0.59 -18.80
C ILE A 7 2.56 -1.86 -18.70
N GLU A 8 3.14 -2.95 -18.19
CA GLU A 8 2.42 -4.18 -17.92
C GLU A 8 1.95 -4.17 -16.47
N ILE A 9 0.62 -4.24 -16.29
CA ILE A 9 -0.03 -4.26 -14.98
C ILE A 9 -0.86 -5.52 -14.85
N VAL A 10 -0.67 -6.26 -13.76
CA VAL A 10 -1.52 -7.39 -13.39
C VAL A 10 -2.51 -6.93 -12.32
N SER A 11 -3.80 -7.09 -12.60
CA SER A 11 -4.84 -6.76 -11.64
C SER A 11 -4.91 -7.82 -10.54
N CYS A 12 -4.99 -7.37 -9.30
CA CYS A 12 -5.12 -8.22 -8.12
C CYS A 12 -5.91 -7.48 -7.04
N HIS A 13 -6.49 -8.24 -6.13
CA HIS A 13 -7.12 -7.69 -4.91
C HIS A 13 -6.94 -8.65 -3.74
N ALA A 14 -6.95 -8.11 -2.52
CA ALA A 14 -6.99 -8.86 -1.28
C ALA A 14 -8.31 -8.52 -0.57
N GLU A 15 -9.23 -9.48 -0.47
CA GLU A 15 -10.56 -9.31 0.14
C GLU A 15 -11.35 -8.09 -0.39
N GLY A 16 -11.17 -7.76 -1.68
CA GLY A 16 -11.82 -6.64 -2.35
C GLY A 16 -11.00 -5.35 -2.42
N GLU A 17 -9.94 -5.21 -1.65
CA GLU A 17 -9.02 -4.09 -1.75
C GLU A 17 -8.10 -4.27 -2.95
N VAL A 18 -8.21 -3.36 -3.92
CA VAL A 18 -7.47 -3.46 -5.18
C VAL A 18 -6.02 -3.08 -4.98
N GLY A 19 -5.12 -4.03 -5.29
CA GLY A 19 -3.67 -3.83 -5.26
C GLY A 19 -3.03 -4.32 -6.56
N ASN A 20 -3.18 -3.57 -7.64
CA ASN A 20 -2.61 -3.91 -8.94
C ASN A 20 -1.07 -3.92 -8.87
N VAL A 21 -0.42 -4.72 -9.70
CA VAL A 21 1.04 -4.87 -9.67
C VAL A 21 1.63 -4.57 -11.04
N ILE A 22 2.52 -3.59 -11.11
CA ILE A 22 3.35 -3.30 -12.29
C ILE A 22 4.47 -4.33 -12.33
N VAL A 23 4.45 -5.16 -13.36
CA VAL A 23 5.43 -6.25 -13.55
C VAL A 23 6.42 -5.97 -14.69
N GLY A 24 6.22 -4.88 -15.44
CA GLY A 24 7.11 -4.50 -16.53
C GLY A 24 6.83 -3.11 -17.11
N GLY A 25 7.77 -2.61 -17.91
CA GLY A 25 7.64 -1.35 -18.64
C GLY A 25 7.96 -0.08 -17.84
N VAL A 26 8.38 -0.22 -16.58
CA VAL A 26 8.83 0.88 -15.71
C VAL A 26 10.22 0.58 -15.19
N GLU A 27 11.12 1.54 -15.33
CA GLU A 27 12.46 1.47 -14.74
C GLU A 27 12.38 1.70 -13.23
N SER A 28 13.32 1.08 -12.50
CA SER A 28 13.42 1.32 -11.06
C SER A 28 13.75 2.78 -10.78
N PRO A 29 13.07 3.43 -9.83
CA PRO A 29 13.41 4.79 -9.43
C PRO A 29 14.84 4.87 -8.90
N PRO A 30 15.48 6.04 -8.95
CA PRO A 30 16.77 6.24 -8.33
C PRO A 30 16.68 6.08 -6.79
N GLY A 31 17.74 5.56 -6.19
CA GLY A 31 17.83 5.35 -4.74
C GLY A 31 18.64 4.12 -4.40
N LYS A 32 19.39 4.18 -3.30
CA LYS A 32 20.21 3.08 -2.77
C LYS A 32 19.37 2.08 -1.98
N THR A 33 18.28 2.53 -1.39
CA THR A 33 17.31 1.75 -0.62
C THR A 33 15.94 1.82 -1.26
N ILE A 34 15.05 0.87 -0.95
CA ILE A 34 13.66 0.93 -1.42
C ILE A 34 12.93 2.12 -0.78
N TRP A 35 13.31 2.50 0.43
CA TRP A 35 12.81 3.72 1.06
C TRP A 35 13.13 4.97 0.24
N GLU A 36 14.38 5.16 -0.18
CA GLU A 36 14.76 6.30 -1.03
C GLU A 36 14.01 6.28 -2.36
N GLN A 37 13.86 5.11 -2.99
CA GLN A 37 13.08 4.94 -4.21
C GLN A 37 11.60 5.29 -4.03
N SER A 38 11.02 4.91 -2.89
CA SER A 38 9.65 5.29 -2.53
C SER A 38 9.50 6.79 -2.34
N ARG A 39 10.44 7.45 -1.67
CA ARG A 39 10.41 8.91 -1.50
C ARG A 39 10.57 9.64 -2.82
N TRP A 40 11.40 9.13 -3.72
CA TRP A 40 11.51 9.67 -5.07
C TRP A 40 10.18 9.64 -5.83
N ILE A 41 9.45 8.50 -5.80
CA ILE A 41 8.11 8.39 -6.40
C ILE A 41 7.10 9.32 -5.70
N HIS A 42 7.24 9.53 -4.41
CA HIS A 42 6.37 10.45 -3.67
C HIS A 42 6.53 11.89 -4.15
N GLU A 43 7.74 12.31 -4.47
CA GLU A 43 8.08 13.64 -4.97
C GLU A 43 7.78 13.77 -6.48
N ASP A 44 8.31 12.86 -7.30
CA ASP A 44 7.95 12.77 -8.73
C ASP A 44 6.66 11.95 -8.89
N GLN A 45 5.54 12.65 -8.92
CA GLN A 45 4.22 12.03 -8.99
C GLN A 45 3.84 11.53 -10.39
N THR A 46 4.70 11.63 -11.38
CA THR A 46 4.37 11.33 -12.79
C THR A 46 3.80 9.92 -12.96
N LEU A 47 4.47 8.90 -12.40
CA LEU A 47 4.00 7.52 -12.48
C LEU A 47 2.70 7.32 -11.68
N ARG A 48 2.65 7.85 -10.45
CA ARG A 48 1.47 7.74 -9.58
C ARG A 48 0.25 8.33 -10.26
N GLN A 49 0.32 9.56 -10.73
CA GLN A 49 -0.78 10.22 -11.44
C GLN A 49 -1.19 9.45 -12.69
N PHE A 50 -0.24 8.90 -13.43
CA PHE A 50 -0.54 8.13 -14.63
C PHE A 50 -1.34 6.86 -14.35
N VAL A 51 -1.04 6.11 -13.29
CA VAL A 51 -1.66 4.81 -13.01
C VAL A 51 -2.81 4.88 -12.00
N LEU A 52 -2.87 5.93 -11.17
CA LEU A 52 -3.86 6.05 -10.10
C LEU A 52 -4.99 7.02 -10.41
N ASN A 53 -4.80 7.94 -11.38
CA ASN A 53 -5.86 8.87 -11.78
C ASN A 53 -6.68 8.31 -12.94
N GLU A 54 -7.92 8.79 -13.05
CA GLU A 54 -8.81 8.45 -14.15
C GLU A 54 -8.20 8.83 -15.52
N PRO A 55 -8.49 8.09 -16.56
CA PRO A 55 -9.41 6.93 -16.65
C PRO A 55 -8.75 5.59 -16.26
N ARG A 56 -7.47 5.53 -15.92
CA ARG A 56 -6.75 4.28 -15.63
C ARG A 56 -6.85 3.86 -14.17
N GLY A 57 -6.98 4.82 -13.28
CA GLY A 57 -7.05 4.66 -11.83
C GLY A 57 -8.42 4.98 -11.25
N GLY A 58 -8.41 5.32 -9.97
CA GLY A 58 -9.55 5.73 -9.16
C GLY A 58 -9.16 5.77 -7.69
N VAL A 59 -9.91 6.48 -6.87
CA VAL A 59 -9.61 6.74 -5.44
C VAL A 59 -9.47 5.48 -4.58
N PHE A 60 -9.98 4.36 -5.04
CA PHE A 60 -9.96 3.07 -4.34
C PHE A 60 -8.86 2.12 -4.83
N LYS A 61 -8.05 2.55 -5.80
CA LYS A 61 -7.02 1.68 -6.39
C LYS A 61 -5.66 1.95 -5.77
N HIS A 62 -4.98 0.86 -5.44
CA HIS A 62 -3.56 0.87 -5.12
C HIS A 62 -2.80 0.20 -6.26
N VAL A 63 -1.59 0.67 -6.52
CA VAL A 63 -0.70 0.10 -7.55
C VAL A 63 0.67 -0.11 -6.93
N ASN A 64 1.19 -1.31 -7.10
CA ASN A 64 2.49 -1.72 -6.58
C ASN A 64 3.51 -1.78 -7.71
N LEU A 65 4.63 -1.11 -7.57
CA LEU A 65 5.75 -1.20 -8.51
C LEU A 65 6.74 -2.26 -8.03
N LEU A 66 6.96 -3.30 -8.83
CA LEU A 66 8.06 -4.24 -8.56
C LEU A 66 9.40 -3.58 -8.88
N VAL A 67 10.34 -3.70 -7.96
CA VAL A 67 11.72 -3.23 -8.11
C VAL A 67 12.68 -4.33 -7.64
N PRO A 68 13.93 -4.39 -8.13
CA PRO A 68 14.93 -5.28 -7.57
C PRO A 68 15.09 -5.06 -6.06
N ALA A 69 15.12 -6.14 -5.30
CA ALA A 69 15.42 -6.05 -3.87
C ALA A 69 16.82 -5.46 -3.64
N LYS A 70 16.97 -4.69 -2.57
CA LYS A 70 18.26 -4.14 -2.14
C LYS A 70 18.87 -4.98 -1.02
N ASN A 71 18.03 -5.63 -0.24
CA ASN A 71 18.46 -6.56 0.80
C ASN A 71 18.63 -7.97 0.21
N PRO A 72 19.79 -8.63 0.37
CA PRO A 72 20.05 -9.95 -0.21
C PRO A 72 19.16 -11.08 0.35
N ARG A 73 18.45 -10.86 1.45
CA ARG A 73 17.49 -11.81 2.02
C ARG A 73 16.15 -11.80 1.31
N ALA A 74 15.83 -10.72 0.58
CA ALA A 74 14.57 -10.60 -0.12
C ALA A 74 14.69 -11.08 -1.57
N VAL A 75 13.65 -11.76 -2.05
CA VAL A 75 13.59 -12.23 -3.46
C VAL A 75 13.12 -11.14 -4.41
N GLN A 76 12.35 -10.17 -3.90
CA GLN A 76 11.75 -9.09 -4.67
C GLN A 76 11.50 -7.88 -3.78
N GLY A 77 11.75 -6.69 -4.32
CA GLY A 77 11.34 -5.44 -3.72
C GLY A 77 10.05 -4.91 -4.36
N PHE A 78 9.30 -4.10 -3.63
CA PHE A 78 8.13 -3.41 -4.16
C PHE A 78 7.89 -2.08 -3.47
N ILE A 79 7.21 -1.17 -4.19
CA ILE A 79 6.83 0.15 -3.71
C ILE A 79 5.32 0.27 -3.86
N VAL A 80 4.64 0.56 -2.75
CA VAL A 80 3.19 0.81 -2.74
C VAL A 80 2.94 2.25 -3.19
N MET A 81 2.01 2.41 -4.12
CA MET A 81 1.53 3.71 -4.59
C MET A 81 0.04 3.79 -4.34
N GLU A 82 -0.36 4.71 -3.49
CA GLU A 82 -1.74 5.06 -3.18
C GLU A 82 -2.07 6.45 -3.71
N PRO A 83 -3.34 6.81 -3.86
CA PRO A 83 -3.71 8.14 -4.38
C PRO A 83 -3.08 9.30 -3.64
N GLU A 84 -2.91 9.18 -2.33
CA GLU A 84 -2.36 10.26 -1.50
C GLU A 84 -0.85 10.19 -1.31
N HIS A 85 -0.31 9.01 -1.06
CA HIS A 85 1.10 8.86 -0.74
C HIS A 85 1.66 7.48 -1.14
N THR A 86 2.89 7.22 -0.71
CA THR A 86 3.60 5.95 -0.87
C THR A 86 3.90 5.39 0.52
N PRO A 87 2.97 4.60 1.11
CA PRO A 87 3.15 4.09 2.47
C PRO A 87 4.39 3.18 2.56
N PRO A 88 5.04 3.13 3.72
CA PRO A 88 6.22 2.27 3.92
C PRO A 88 5.90 0.78 3.78
N MET A 89 4.70 0.36 4.17
CA MET A 89 4.25 -1.03 4.09
C MET A 89 2.72 -1.07 4.09
N SER A 90 2.16 -2.04 3.37
CA SER A 90 0.73 -2.34 3.36
C SER A 90 0.52 -3.85 3.29
N GLY A 91 -0.31 -4.38 4.18
CA GLY A 91 -0.59 -5.82 4.27
C GLY A 91 -1.32 -6.35 3.04
N SER A 92 -2.42 -5.72 2.63
CA SER A 92 -3.19 -6.10 1.45
C SER A 92 -2.36 -6.02 0.17
N ASN A 93 -1.54 -4.98 0.03
CA ASN A 93 -0.63 -4.84 -1.11
C ASN A 93 0.47 -5.90 -1.10
N SER A 94 1.01 -6.28 0.06
CA SER A 94 1.96 -7.39 0.18
C SER A 94 1.33 -8.73 -0.24
N ILE A 95 0.06 -8.97 0.09
CA ILE A 95 -0.71 -10.14 -0.37
C ILE A 95 -0.86 -10.12 -1.89
N CYS A 96 -1.25 -8.99 -2.47
CA CYS A 96 -1.40 -8.83 -3.92
C CYS A 96 -0.07 -9.06 -4.66
N VAL A 97 1.00 -8.42 -4.21
CA VAL A 97 2.35 -8.60 -4.78
C VAL A 97 2.78 -10.07 -4.72
N SER A 98 2.65 -10.71 -3.55
CA SER A 98 3.00 -12.13 -3.36
C SER A 98 2.23 -13.05 -4.31
N THR A 99 0.93 -12.83 -4.42
CA THR A 99 0.05 -13.60 -5.32
C THR A 99 0.47 -13.44 -6.78
N VAL A 100 0.74 -12.21 -7.21
CA VAL A 100 1.11 -11.92 -8.60
C VAL A 100 2.48 -12.51 -8.95
N ILE A 101 3.51 -12.32 -8.11
CA ILE A 101 4.86 -12.82 -8.42
C ILE A 101 4.94 -14.35 -8.45
N LEU A 102 4.12 -15.03 -7.61
CA LEU A 102 4.01 -16.49 -7.63
C LEU A 102 3.24 -16.97 -8.87
N ASN A 103 2.06 -16.42 -9.12
CA ASN A 103 1.22 -16.87 -10.24
C ASN A 103 1.81 -16.52 -11.62
N LYS A 104 2.66 -15.50 -11.71
CA LYS A 104 3.43 -15.15 -12.93
C LYS A 104 4.74 -15.96 -13.05
N GLY A 105 5.11 -16.72 -12.05
CA GLY A 105 6.37 -17.47 -12.02
C GLY A 105 7.63 -16.59 -11.89
N ILE A 106 7.49 -15.35 -11.42
CA ILE A 106 8.64 -14.46 -11.11
C ILE A 106 9.43 -15.05 -9.93
N VAL A 107 8.72 -15.61 -8.96
CA VAL A 107 9.28 -16.41 -7.88
C VAL A 107 8.82 -17.87 -8.08
N PRO A 108 9.72 -18.87 -8.03
CA PRO A 108 9.34 -20.26 -8.16
C PRO A 108 8.36 -20.69 -7.05
N MET A 109 7.23 -21.25 -7.46
CA MET A 109 6.22 -21.78 -6.54
C MET A 109 6.57 -23.21 -6.12
N LYS A 110 6.40 -23.50 -4.84
CA LYS A 110 6.46 -24.84 -4.25
C LYS A 110 5.11 -25.13 -3.58
N GLU A 111 4.57 -26.32 -3.82
CA GLU A 111 3.34 -26.78 -3.18
C GLU A 111 3.66 -27.74 -2.04
N PRO A 112 2.89 -27.78 -0.97
CA PRO A 112 1.73 -26.92 -0.69
C PRO A 112 2.09 -25.54 -0.11
N ILE A 113 3.35 -25.27 0.21
CA ILE A 113 3.80 -24.05 0.87
C ILE A 113 5.03 -23.48 0.16
N THR A 114 5.00 -22.20 -0.13
CA THR A 114 6.14 -21.41 -0.59
C THR A 114 6.45 -20.32 0.43
N GLU A 115 7.67 -20.29 0.94
CA GLU A 115 8.14 -19.25 1.87
C GLU A 115 9.22 -18.39 1.20
N PHE A 116 9.13 -17.09 1.37
CA PHE A 116 10.09 -16.11 0.85
C PHE A 116 9.98 -14.79 1.60
N ILE A 117 10.86 -13.86 1.29
CA ILE A 117 10.87 -12.54 1.91
C ILE A 117 10.72 -11.49 0.80
N LEU A 118 9.79 -10.56 0.99
CA LEU A 118 9.69 -9.32 0.22
C LEU A 118 10.43 -8.19 0.94
N GLU A 119 10.81 -7.17 0.18
CA GLU A 119 11.34 -5.93 0.73
C GLU A 119 10.42 -4.77 0.37
N ALA A 120 9.79 -4.18 1.39
CA ALA A 120 9.01 -2.96 1.30
C ALA A 120 9.87 -1.76 1.74
N PRO A 121 9.46 -0.50 1.49
CA PRO A 121 10.14 0.67 2.03
C PRO A 121 10.29 0.63 3.55
N GLY A 122 9.32 0.04 4.27
CA GLY A 122 9.32 -0.11 5.73
C GLY A 122 10.16 -1.27 6.26
N GLY A 123 10.70 -2.13 5.39
CA GLY A 123 11.55 -3.25 5.79
C GLY A 123 11.24 -4.57 5.13
N LEU A 124 11.79 -5.64 5.70
CA LEU A 124 11.59 -7.00 5.23
C LEU A 124 10.23 -7.54 5.69
N VAL A 125 9.54 -8.20 4.78
CA VAL A 125 8.21 -8.79 4.99
C VAL A 125 8.30 -10.30 4.68
N PRO A 126 8.45 -11.15 5.68
CA PRO A 126 8.38 -12.61 5.50
C PRO A 126 6.98 -13.02 5.04
N ILE A 127 6.95 -13.87 4.03
CA ILE A 127 5.74 -14.36 3.38
C ILE A 127 5.69 -15.87 3.48
N LYS A 128 4.50 -16.38 3.79
CA LYS A 128 4.16 -17.78 3.67
C LYS A 128 2.92 -17.93 2.80
N ALA A 129 3.10 -18.48 1.62
CA ALA A 129 2.04 -18.67 0.64
C ALA A 129 1.59 -20.13 0.64
N TYR A 130 0.28 -20.34 0.78
CA TYR A 130 -0.36 -21.65 0.63
C TYR A 130 -0.77 -21.81 -0.83
N CYS A 131 -0.19 -22.82 -1.48
CA CYS A 131 -0.28 -23.01 -2.92
C CYS A 131 -0.95 -24.35 -3.26
N ASP A 132 -1.79 -24.35 -4.28
CA ASP A 132 -2.45 -25.54 -4.83
C ASP A 132 -2.72 -25.37 -6.31
N LYS A 133 -2.39 -26.40 -7.10
CA LYS A 133 -2.60 -26.46 -8.55
C LYS A 133 -2.01 -25.26 -9.29
N GLY A 134 -0.76 -24.90 -8.94
CA GLY A 134 -0.04 -23.82 -9.59
C GLY A 134 -0.56 -22.41 -9.26
N LYS A 135 -1.31 -22.26 -8.16
CA LYS A 135 -1.86 -20.97 -7.73
C LYS A 135 -1.65 -20.71 -6.25
N ALA A 136 -1.31 -19.49 -5.89
CA ALA A 136 -1.37 -19.03 -4.51
C ALA A 136 -2.84 -18.89 -4.10
N LYS A 137 -3.25 -19.59 -3.04
CA LYS A 137 -4.63 -19.63 -2.52
C LYS A 137 -4.84 -18.68 -1.36
N SER A 138 -3.86 -18.60 -0.47
CA SER A 138 -3.82 -17.64 0.63
C SER A 138 -2.39 -17.26 0.94
N ILE A 139 -2.24 -16.06 1.47
CA ILE A 139 -0.95 -15.49 1.82
C ILE A 139 -0.99 -15.08 3.30
N GLU A 140 -0.05 -15.59 4.06
CA GLU A 140 0.25 -15.16 5.42
C GLU A 140 1.44 -14.21 5.35
N ILE A 141 1.34 -13.06 6.01
CA ILE A 141 2.40 -12.07 6.10
C ILE A 141 2.85 -11.89 7.54
N HIS A 142 4.13 -11.72 7.76
CA HIS A 142 4.65 -11.21 9.01
C HIS A 142 4.94 -9.73 8.85
N ASN A 143 4.10 -8.91 9.48
CA ASN A 143 4.19 -7.45 9.34
C ASN A 143 5.50 -6.92 9.94
N VAL A 144 5.89 -5.72 9.52
CA VAL A 144 6.91 -4.93 10.20
C VAL A 144 6.48 -4.62 11.64
N ALA A 145 7.43 -4.25 12.50
CA ALA A 145 7.12 -3.92 13.88
C ALA A 145 6.06 -2.82 13.97
N SER A 146 5.10 -2.99 14.89
CA SER A 146 4.11 -1.97 15.23
C SER A 146 4.35 -1.46 16.64
N PHE A 147 4.12 -0.17 16.87
CA PHE A 147 4.32 0.46 18.17
C PHE A 147 3.47 1.71 18.32
N ALA A 148 3.17 2.09 19.56
CA ALA A 148 2.67 3.41 19.89
C ALA A 148 3.87 4.38 19.98
N ASP A 149 3.76 5.53 19.30
CA ASP A 149 4.78 6.59 19.35
C ASP A 149 4.49 7.57 20.47
N LYS A 150 3.25 8.10 20.53
CA LYS A 150 2.79 8.98 21.60
C LYS A 150 1.43 8.54 22.10
N LEU A 151 1.24 8.62 23.40
CA LEU A 151 -0.06 8.42 24.04
C LEU A 151 -0.50 9.73 24.68
N ASP A 152 -1.81 10.00 24.64
CA ASP A 152 -2.44 11.17 25.24
C ASP A 152 -1.83 12.52 24.77
N ALA A 153 -1.35 12.57 23.53
CA ALA A 153 -0.84 13.81 22.96
C ALA A 153 -1.99 14.77 22.64
N THR A 154 -1.71 16.06 22.68
CA THR A 154 -2.70 17.09 22.31
C THR A 154 -2.36 17.70 20.98
N ILE A 155 -3.38 17.89 20.13
CA ILE A 155 -3.28 18.62 18.86
C ILE A 155 -4.41 19.66 18.77
N GLU A 156 -4.11 20.77 18.13
CA GLU A 156 -5.13 21.77 17.77
C GLU A 156 -5.68 21.47 16.39
N VAL A 157 -7.01 21.37 16.29
CA VAL A 157 -7.69 21.12 15.01
C VAL A 157 -8.70 22.23 14.76
N GLU A 158 -8.56 22.91 13.63
CA GLU A 158 -9.47 23.99 13.25
C GLU A 158 -10.93 23.51 13.22
N GLY A 159 -11.80 24.24 13.90
CA GLY A 159 -13.22 23.92 14.03
C GLY A 159 -13.57 22.86 15.09
N LEU A 160 -12.58 22.17 15.65
CA LEU A 160 -12.78 21.14 16.69
C LEU A 160 -12.09 21.51 18.02
N GLY A 161 -11.11 22.43 17.99
CA GLY A 161 -10.32 22.80 19.17
C GLY A 161 -9.22 21.79 19.50
N THR A 162 -8.90 21.72 20.79
CA THR A 162 -7.85 20.82 21.31
C THR A 162 -8.37 19.39 21.39
N LEU A 163 -7.74 18.48 20.68
CA LEU A 163 -8.04 17.05 20.73
C LEU A 163 -6.94 16.28 21.46
N GLN A 164 -7.35 15.27 22.22
CA GLN A 164 -6.47 14.26 22.77
C GLN A 164 -6.37 13.09 21.79
N VAL A 165 -5.16 12.75 21.38
CA VAL A 165 -4.90 11.74 20.37
C VAL A 165 -3.75 10.84 20.77
N ASP A 166 -3.75 9.62 20.21
CA ASP A 166 -2.59 8.73 20.22
C ASP A 166 -1.96 8.71 18.83
N THR A 167 -0.66 8.46 18.74
CA THR A 167 0.02 8.19 17.47
C THR A 167 0.63 6.80 17.50
N ALA A 168 0.48 6.08 16.40
CA ALA A 168 0.98 4.71 16.27
C ALA A 168 1.52 4.44 14.86
N TYR A 169 2.42 3.49 14.78
CA TYR A 169 2.96 2.95 13.54
C TYR A 169 2.66 1.46 13.41
N GLY A 170 2.23 1.02 12.24
CA GLY A 170 1.94 -0.38 11.94
C GLY A 170 2.22 -0.75 10.47
N GLY A 171 3.22 -0.09 9.87
CA GLY A 171 3.52 -0.13 8.44
C GLY A 171 3.21 1.20 7.76
N ASP A 172 2.36 2.00 8.38
CA ASP A 172 2.15 3.41 8.15
C ASP A 172 1.92 4.10 9.49
N SER A 173 1.91 5.44 9.51
CA SER A 173 1.70 6.25 10.71
C SER A 173 0.23 6.67 10.81
N PHE A 174 -0.32 6.53 11.99
CA PHE A 174 -1.72 6.82 12.28
C PHE A 174 -1.87 7.76 13.45
N VAL A 175 -2.85 8.67 13.36
CA VAL A 175 -3.36 9.46 14.47
C VAL A 175 -4.71 8.86 14.88
N LEU A 176 -4.81 8.44 16.12
CA LEU A 176 -5.97 7.77 16.69
C LEU A 176 -6.71 8.74 17.62
N VAL A 177 -8.01 8.84 17.45
CA VAL A 177 -8.87 9.68 18.28
C VAL A 177 -10.13 8.93 18.69
N ASP A 178 -10.59 9.16 19.91
CA ASP A 178 -11.84 8.58 20.41
C ASP A 178 -13.04 9.32 19.80
N ALA A 179 -13.70 8.69 18.84
CA ALA A 179 -14.86 9.26 18.16
C ALA A 179 -16.01 9.61 19.13
N LYS A 180 -16.20 8.82 20.20
CA LYS A 180 -17.26 9.09 21.18
C LYS A 180 -17.01 10.37 21.97
N LYS A 181 -15.75 10.67 22.32
CA LYS A 181 -15.39 11.92 22.98
C LYS A 181 -15.69 13.15 22.10
N LEU A 182 -15.73 12.95 20.77
CA LEU A 182 -16.08 13.98 19.79
C LEU A 182 -17.58 14.01 19.44
N GLY A 183 -18.39 13.19 20.10
CA GLY A 183 -19.83 13.11 19.83
C GLY A 183 -20.22 12.34 18.56
N PHE A 184 -19.30 11.55 18.01
CA PHE A 184 -19.58 10.68 16.85
C PHE A 184 -19.94 9.25 17.27
N GLU A 185 -20.92 8.68 16.60
CA GLU A 185 -21.22 7.25 16.68
C GLU A 185 -20.54 6.51 15.52
N ILE A 186 -19.92 5.37 15.83
CA ILE A 186 -19.33 4.49 14.82
C ILE A 186 -20.37 3.44 14.45
N ASP A 187 -21.29 3.79 13.58
CA ASP A 187 -22.26 2.89 12.96
C ASP A 187 -22.13 2.92 11.41
N ARG A 188 -22.89 2.07 10.72
CA ARG A 188 -22.86 2.03 9.25
C ARG A 188 -23.24 3.34 8.57
N LYS A 189 -24.15 4.10 9.18
CA LYS A 189 -24.65 5.36 8.65
C LYS A 189 -23.65 6.48 8.93
N SER A 190 -23.22 6.61 10.17
CA SER A 190 -22.27 7.63 10.62
C SER A 190 -20.88 7.41 10.02
N THR A 191 -20.43 6.15 9.84
CA THR A 191 -19.17 5.84 9.16
C THR A 191 -19.20 6.29 7.70
N ARG A 192 -20.33 6.19 7.00
CA ARG A 192 -20.47 6.72 5.65
C ARG A 192 -20.35 8.25 5.61
N LEU A 193 -20.96 8.95 6.54
CA LEU A 193 -20.87 10.40 6.65
C LEU A 193 -19.44 10.83 6.99
N ASN A 194 -18.81 10.17 7.95
CA ASN A 194 -17.44 10.48 8.37
C ASN A 194 -16.41 10.12 7.29
N SER A 195 -16.58 9.03 6.58
CA SER A 195 -15.73 8.69 5.43
C SER A 195 -15.97 9.63 4.24
N SER A 196 -17.17 10.21 4.09
CA SER A 196 -17.40 11.24 3.07
C SER A 196 -16.71 12.56 3.41
N HIS A 197 -16.61 12.91 4.69
CA HIS A 197 -15.82 14.06 5.12
C HIS A 197 -14.31 13.85 4.97
N SER A 198 -13.81 12.67 5.28
CA SER A 198 -12.41 12.30 5.02
C SER A 198 -12.13 12.10 3.53
N SER A 199 -13.12 11.67 2.74
CA SER A 199 -12.98 11.51 1.29
C SER A 199 -13.19 12.81 0.51
N VAL A 200 -13.83 13.81 1.08
CA VAL A 200 -13.86 15.17 0.50
C VAL A 200 -12.48 15.82 0.60
N SER A 201 -11.70 15.53 1.65
CA SER A 201 -10.29 15.92 1.69
C SER A 201 -9.40 15.07 0.77
N ARG A 202 -9.91 13.94 0.29
CA ARG A 202 -9.23 12.98 -0.62
C ARG A 202 -9.65 13.09 -2.06
N MET A 203 -10.76 13.73 -2.35
CA MET A 203 -11.08 14.04 -3.74
C MET A 203 -10.17 15.20 -4.16
N PRO A 204 -9.28 15.00 -5.13
CA PRO A 204 -8.80 16.15 -5.86
C PRO A 204 -10.07 16.83 -6.35
N SER A 205 -10.19 18.11 -6.06
CA SER A 205 -11.24 18.93 -6.66
C SER A 205 -11.13 18.76 -8.15
N SER A 206 -11.90 17.83 -8.72
CA SER A 206 -12.16 17.78 -10.13
C SER A 206 -13.08 18.96 -10.41
N ALA A 207 -12.50 20.09 -10.66
CA ALA A 207 -13.10 21.11 -11.43
C ALA A 207 -12.96 20.73 -12.90
#